data_e9da21f2dcf25d8d25673ba324ada261
#
_entry.id   e9da21f2dcf25d8d25673ba324ada261
#
_cell.length_a   1.000
_cell.length_b   1.000
_cell.length_c   1.000
_cell.angle_alpha   90.00
_cell.angle_beta   90.00
_cell.angle_gamma   90.00
#
_symmetry.space_group_name_H-M   'P 1'
#
loop_
_entity.id
_entity.type
_entity.pdbx_description
1 polymer ?
#
loop_
_entity_poly.entity_id
_entity_poly.type
_entity_poly.pdbx_seq_one_letter_code
_entity_poly.pdbx_strand_id
1 'polypeptide(L)'
;MIVAGTLELGNDEVYYRLFAQPLQWNYFDHPPMVGWLIRLSTFNLLLDNAFMIRLGAIVCSAVATWLMYKCGERLVNGYTGFLAALLYTATIYGSIIAGTFVLPDSPQMVCWVGSLYLLIKITETKYLTKKSAKNILWFGVLTGLGMLCKIHTVFLWLGFLLYLLLYCRDWLKHWSIYAAASITILFFTPVLLWNVQNNFITFFYHGERVNIVNAGLHAESFFSFAGGQVFYCNPVVFFLIIRAVWHRDLFVRRTNKRILLLTAIPLIVVVTVIPLFKEVLPHWTSPAYASLVLLTASYYSKAHWASKSKKAAPVGFILANALLVFIVTAGLVIVFVFPGTLGSRDELRKGEGDITLDVYGWKDISKAFDSIYFSSHSKADINSTVILSDKWFPAAHIEYYVAKPLGIPTVAVGPVDDIHQYHWLNQQHGLPGGEKDVYIISPSNCLAQQKVFTVLSNSMPSKTDTIIQYRNKEAVRKFYIYYYRKVSVDFNKTGY
;
A
#
# COMPACT_ATOMS: atom_id res chain seq x y z
N MET A 1 8.83 11.71 8.71
CA MET A 1 10.24 11.32 8.97
C MET A 1 10.41 10.67 10.35
N ILE A 2 9.95 11.28 11.47
CA ILE A 2 10.06 10.66 12.81
C ILE A 2 9.39 9.26 12.81
N VAL A 3 8.10 9.17 12.45
CA VAL A 3 7.36 7.90 12.38
C VAL A 3 8.09 6.86 11.51
N ALA A 4 8.61 7.29 10.35
CA ALA A 4 9.30 6.40 9.40
C ALA A 4 10.62 5.82 9.95
N GLY A 5 11.29 6.53 10.89
CA GLY A 5 12.53 6.08 11.50
C GLY A 5 12.34 5.32 12.81
N THR A 6 11.20 5.49 13.50
CA THR A 6 10.97 4.88 14.83
C THR A 6 10.20 3.56 14.77
N LEU A 7 9.22 3.43 13.87
CA LEU A 7 8.47 2.19 13.71
C LEU A 7 9.27 1.15 12.92
N GLU A 8 9.15 -0.11 13.32
CA GLU A 8 9.57 -1.24 12.50
C GLU A 8 8.72 -1.32 11.23
N LEU A 9 9.18 -2.05 10.21
CA LEU A 9 8.43 -2.22 8.96
C LEU A 9 7.16 -3.01 9.23
N GLY A 10 6.05 -2.58 8.64
CA GLY A 10 4.79 -3.32 8.67
C GLY A 10 4.78 -4.51 7.72
N ASN A 11 3.74 -5.35 7.81
CA ASN A 11 3.59 -6.58 7.03
C ASN A 11 3.78 -6.35 5.53
N ASP A 12 3.05 -5.39 4.97
CA ASP A 12 3.13 -5.07 3.54
C ASP A 12 4.50 -4.48 3.16
N GLU A 13 5.15 -3.70 4.05
CA GLU A 13 6.43 -3.06 3.76
C GLU A 13 7.58 -4.06 3.65
N VAL A 14 7.65 -5.03 4.59
CA VAL A 14 8.66 -6.11 4.50
C VAL A 14 8.38 -7.02 3.31
N TYR A 15 7.12 -7.22 2.95
CA TYR A 15 6.73 -7.98 1.78
C TYR A 15 7.11 -7.25 0.48
N TYR A 16 6.80 -5.96 0.33
CA TYR A 16 7.21 -5.20 -0.87
C TYR A 16 8.73 -4.99 -0.95
N ARG A 17 9.43 -5.08 0.17
CA ARG A 17 10.90 -5.11 0.13
C ARG A 17 11.43 -6.34 -0.62
N LEU A 18 10.70 -7.48 -0.62
CA LEU A 18 11.05 -8.65 -1.44
C LEU A 18 11.03 -8.33 -2.94
N PHE A 19 10.14 -7.44 -3.40
CA PHE A 19 10.07 -7.01 -4.80
C PHE A 19 11.34 -6.25 -5.25
N ALA A 20 12.09 -5.70 -4.32
CA ALA A 20 13.34 -5.03 -4.64
C ALA A 20 14.54 -6.00 -4.77
N GLN A 21 14.41 -7.25 -4.40
CA GLN A 21 15.51 -8.25 -4.53
C GLN A 21 15.78 -8.58 -6.01
N PRO A 22 14.95 -9.37 -6.69
CA PRO A 22 14.97 -9.47 -8.14
C PRO A 22 13.93 -8.53 -8.74
N LEU A 23 14.38 -7.52 -9.50
CA LEU A 23 13.43 -6.67 -10.21
C LEU A 23 12.71 -7.46 -11.31
N GLN A 24 11.39 -7.44 -11.27
CA GLN A 24 10.51 -8.05 -12.25
C GLN A 24 9.59 -6.99 -12.89
N TRP A 25 8.90 -7.37 -13.96
CA TRP A 25 7.93 -6.53 -14.65
C TRP A 25 6.54 -6.57 -14.00
N ASN A 26 6.28 -7.53 -13.15
CA ASN A 26 5.11 -7.67 -12.29
C ASN A 26 5.44 -8.64 -11.15
N TYR A 27 4.63 -8.64 -10.12
CA TYR A 27 4.74 -9.53 -8.97
C TYR A 27 3.38 -10.19 -8.73
N PHE A 28 3.30 -11.10 -7.74
CA PHE A 28 2.09 -11.87 -7.48
C PHE A 28 0.83 -11.00 -7.43
N ASP A 29 0.83 -9.97 -6.61
CA ASP A 29 -0.36 -9.17 -6.29
C ASP A 29 -0.28 -7.70 -6.74
N HIS A 30 0.90 -7.20 -7.16
CA HIS A 30 1.06 -5.80 -7.56
C HIS A 30 2.04 -5.61 -8.73
N PRO A 31 1.79 -4.56 -9.56
CA PRO A 31 2.74 -4.10 -10.56
C PRO A 31 4.07 -3.61 -9.94
N PRO A 32 5.14 -3.39 -10.75
CA PRO A 32 6.52 -3.39 -10.27
C PRO A 32 6.97 -2.13 -9.52
N MET A 33 6.25 -1.02 -9.61
CA MET A 33 6.77 0.31 -9.25
C MET A 33 7.20 0.43 -7.78
N VAL A 34 6.53 -0.27 -6.85
CA VAL A 34 6.89 -0.22 -5.43
C VAL A 34 8.24 -0.88 -5.18
N GLY A 35 8.53 -2.02 -5.82
CA GLY A 35 9.84 -2.67 -5.74
C GLY A 35 10.95 -1.82 -6.35
N TRP A 36 10.70 -1.19 -7.50
CA TRP A 36 11.65 -0.27 -8.12
C TRP A 36 11.93 0.97 -7.25
N LEU A 37 10.88 1.52 -6.61
CA LEU A 37 11.00 2.65 -5.69
C LEU A 37 11.87 2.29 -4.48
N ILE A 38 11.64 1.13 -3.85
CA ILE A 38 12.44 0.65 -2.73
C ILE A 38 13.89 0.45 -3.18
N ARG A 39 14.13 -0.19 -4.33
CA ARG A 39 15.47 -0.41 -4.84
C ARG A 39 16.23 0.90 -5.08
N LEU A 40 15.54 1.91 -5.60
CA LEU A 40 16.10 3.23 -5.82
C LEU A 40 16.44 3.93 -4.48
N SER A 41 15.49 3.99 -3.54
CA SER A 41 15.67 4.69 -2.27
C SER A 41 16.70 4.03 -1.36
N THR A 42 16.91 2.73 -1.47
CA THR A 42 17.91 1.96 -0.72
C THR A 42 19.26 1.85 -1.43
N PHE A 43 19.45 2.54 -2.55
CA PHE A 43 20.66 2.43 -3.39
C PHE A 43 21.02 0.97 -3.70
N ASN A 44 20.07 0.27 -4.35
CA ASN A 44 20.22 -1.14 -4.71
C ASN A 44 20.37 -2.07 -3.50
N LEU A 45 19.62 -1.81 -2.42
CA LEU A 45 19.63 -2.54 -1.14
C LEU A 45 20.96 -2.44 -0.37
N LEU A 46 21.84 -1.48 -0.71
CA LEU A 46 23.04 -1.19 0.06
C LEU A 46 22.71 -0.57 1.44
N LEU A 47 21.71 0.30 1.48
CA LEU A 47 21.22 0.93 2.70
C LEU A 47 19.84 0.34 3.08
N ASP A 48 19.81 -0.96 3.33
CA ASP A 48 18.58 -1.73 3.56
C ASP A 48 18.14 -1.63 5.04
N ASN A 49 17.56 -0.48 5.38
CA ASN A 49 16.97 -0.20 6.69
C ASN A 49 15.59 0.45 6.56
N ALA A 50 14.78 0.41 7.60
CA ALA A 50 13.38 0.84 7.58
C ALA A 50 13.20 2.29 7.08
N PHE A 51 14.09 3.21 7.45
CA PHE A 51 14.01 4.60 7.00
C PHE A 51 14.27 4.73 5.50
N MET A 52 15.31 4.09 4.98
CA MET A 52 15.67 4.14 3.55
C MET A 52 14.63 3.45 2.67
N ILE A 53 14.05 2.34 3.15
CA ILE A 53 12.93 1.67 2.48
C ILE A 53 11.74 2.63 2.33
N ARG A 54 11.42 3.42 3.37
CA ARG A 54 10.32 4.40 3.38
C ARG A 54 10.67 5.74 2.70
N LEU A 55 11.94 6.03 2.47
CA LEU A 55 12.38 7.32 1.93
C LEU A 55 11.71 7.63 0.58
N GLY A 56 11.57 6.62 -0.28
CA GLY A 56 10.88 6.76 -1.56
C GLY A 56 9.43 7.22 -1.40
N ALA A 57 8.69 6.66 -0.44
CA ALA A 57 7.30 7.05 -0.13
C ALA A 57 7.22 8.50 0.39
N ILE A 58 8.14 8.89 1.27
CA ILE A 58 8.21 10.26 1.82
C ILE A 58 8.45 11.27 0.70
N VAL A 59 9.36 10.99 -0.23
CA VAL A 59 9.63 11.85 -1.39
C VAL A 59 8.40 11.92 -2.30
N CYS A 60 7.75 10.78 -2.60
CA CYS A 60 6.51 10.74 -3.38
C CYS A 60 5.40 11.59 -2.73
N SER A 61 5.24 11.52 -1.41
CA SER A 61 4.26 12.32 -0.67
C SER A 61 4.54 13.82 -0.77
N ALA A 62 5.79 14.23 -0.64
CA ALA A 62 6.19 15.62 -0.80
C ALA A 62 5.88 16.13 -2.22
N VAL A 63 6.19 15.33 -3.24
CA VAL A 63 5.89 15.66 -4.65
C VAL A 63 4.37 15.70 -4.89
N ALA A 64 3.61 14.72 -4.38
CA ALA A 64 2.15 14.71 -4.51
C ALA A 64 1.51 15.94 -3.83
N THR A 65 1.97 16.31 -2.64
CA THR A 65 1.53 17.53 -1.93
C THR A 65 1.84 18.79 -2.73
N TRP A 66 3.04 18.89 -3.30
CA TRP A 66 3.41 20.00 -4.18
C TRP A 66 2.54 20.05 -5.44
N LEU A 67 2.24 18.90 -6.04
CA LEU A 67 1.33 18.82 -7.18
C LEU A 67 -0.10 19.22 -6.81
N MET A 68 -0.59 18.86 -5.60
CA MET A 68 -1.87 19.34 -5.07
C MET A 68 -1.89 20.85 -4.94
N TYR A 69 -0.79 21.47 -4.43
CA TYR A 69 -0.63 22.92 -4.45
C TYR A 69 -0.74 23.47 -5.88
N LYS A 70 -0.02 22.91 -6.85
CA LYS A 70 -0.03 23.36 -8.25
C LYS A 70 -1.40 23.21 -8.91
N CYS A 71 -2.15 22.16 -8.59
CA CYS A 71 -3.53 22.00 -9.05
C CYS A 71 -4.44 23.10 -8.51
N GLY A 72 -4.39 23.34 -7.19
CA GLY A 72 -5.21 24.38 -6.56
C GLY A 72 -4.85 25.81 -7.02
N GLU A 73 -3.54 26.11 -7.16
CA GLU A 73 -3.04 27.34 -7.74
C GLU A 73 -3.60 27.57 -9.16
N ARG A 74 -3.63 26.50 -9.97
CA ARG A 74 -4.14 26.57 -11.34
C ARG A 74 -5.66 26.73 -11.41
N LEU A 75 -6.38 26.09 -10.49
CA LEU A 75 -7.85 26.17 -10.44
C LEU A 75 -8.35 27.57 -10.11
N VAL A 76 -7.70 28.26 -9.15
CA VAL A 76 -8.12 29.57 -8.65
C VAL A 76 -6.89 30.49 -8.43
N ASN A 77 -6.05 30.22 -7.42
CA ASN A 77 -4.88 31.03 -7.04
C ASN A 77 -3.95 30.27 -6.07
N GLY A 78 -2.81 30.89 -5.70
CA GLY A 78 -1.83 30.30 -4.79
C GLY A 78 -2.37 29.97 -3.39
N TYR A 79 -3.34 30.76 -2.88
CA TYR A 79 -3.99 30.44 -1.60
C TYR A 79 -4.85 29.17 -1.68
N THR A 80 -5.56 28.97 -2.77
CA THR A 80 -6.27 27.70 -3.05
C THR A 80 -5.29 26.54 -3.12
N GLY A 81 -4.12 26.75 -3.73
CA GLY A 81 -3.04 25.78 -3.75
C GLY A 81 -2.57 25.39 -2.35
N PHE A 82 -2.32 26.39 -1.50
CA PHE A 82 -1.97 26.17 -0.08
C PHE A 82 -3.05 25.39 0.66
N LEU A 83 -4.32 25.75 0.51
CA LEU A 83 -5.42 25.00 1.13
C LEU A 83 -5.55 23.57 0.61
N ALA A 84 -5.34 23.33 -0.69
CA ALA A 84 -5.37 22.00 -1.28
C ALA A 84 -4.24 21.12 -0.72
N ALA A 85 -3.02 21.63 -0.63
CA ALA A 85 -1.90 20.95 -0.01
C ALA A 85 -2.16 20.65 1.47
N LEU A 86 -2.67 21.62 2.22
CA LEU A 86 -2.98 21.51 3.65
C LEU A 86 -4.06 20.45 3.92
N LEU A 87 -5.13 20.39 3.11
CA LEU A 87 -6.16 19.35 3.24
C LEU A 87 -5.65 17.98 2.82
N TYR A 88 -4.87 17.88 1.75
CA TYR A 88 -4.31 16.61 1.31
C TYR A 88 -3.41 16.01 2.38
N THR A 89 -2.53 16.82 2.98
CA THR A 89 -1.68 16.36 4.10
C THR A 89 -2.48 16.05 5.36
N ALA A 90 -3.67 16.64 5.55
CA ALA A 90 -4.54 16.29 6.67
C ALA A 90 -5.22 14.94 6.51
N THR A 91 -5.27 14.35 5.30
CA THR A 91 -5.83 13.01 5.11
C THR A 91 -4.89 11.95 5.66
N ILE A 92 -5.44 10.95 6.37
CA ILE A 92 -4.68 9.81 6.88
C ILE A 92 -4.07 9.04 5.70
N TYR A 93 -4.83 8.88 4.62
CA TYR A 93 -4.33 8.24 3.41
C TYR A 93 -3.11 8.96 2.83
N GLY A 94 -3.19 10.27 2.61
CA GLY A 94 -2.10 11.05 1.99
C GLY A 94 -0.83 11.12 2.83
N SER A 95 -0.98 11.18 4.16
CA SER A 95 0.15 11.33 5.09
C SER A 95 0.70 10.01 5.62
N ILE A 96 -0.14 9.01 5.86
CA ILE A 96 0.26 7.75 6.48
C ILE A 96 0.39 6.67 5.39
N ILE A 97 -0.69 6.32 4.70
CA ILE A 97 -0.74 5.20 3.77
C ILE A 97 0.15 5.46 2.55
N ALA A 98 -0.09 6.56 1.83
CA ALA A 98 0.69 6.92 0.65
C ALA A 98 1.93 7.77 0.97
N GLY A 99 2.08 8.25 2.22
CA GLY A 99 3.07 9.27 2.57
C GLY A 99 4.15 8.84 3.54
N THR A 100 3.93 7.80 4.35
CA THR A 100 4.90 7.30 5.33
C THR A 100 5.25 5.85 5.06
N PHE A 101 4.26 4.98 4.93
CA PHE A 101 4.48 3.59 4.58
C PHE A 101 4.81 3.44 3.10
N VAL A 102 5.71 2.51 2.78
CA VAL A 102 6.08 2.24 1.39
C VAL A 102 5.10 1.23 0.78
N LEU A 103 4.11 1.76 0.10
CA LEU A 103 3.05 1.00 -0.56
C LEU A 103 2.98 1.39 -2.04
N PRO A 104 2.34 0.59 -2.91
CA PRO A 104 2.08 0.96 -4.30
C PRO A 104 1.36 2.30 -4.46
N ASP A 105 0.60 2.69 -3.43
CA ASP A 105 -0.13 3.97 -3.33
C ASP A 105 0.82 5.18 -3.33
N SER A 106 2.03 5.07 -2.80
CA SER A 106 2.97 6.18 -2.69
C SER A 106 3.37 6.76 -4.06
N PRO A 107 3.95 5.99 -5.00
CA PRO A 107 4.25 6.48 -6.34
C PRO A 107 2.97 6.69 -7.17
N GLN A 108 1.89 5.95 -6.92
CA GLN A 108 0.61 6.14 -7.61
C GLN A 108 0.07 7.55 -7.42
N MET A 109 0.13 8.11 -6.20
CA MET A 109 -0.40 9.45 -5.94
C MET A 109 0.35 10.56 -6.69
N VAL A 110 1.64 10.41 -6.94
CA VAL A 110 2.39 11.33 -7.80
C VAL A 110 1.82 11.32 -9.23
N CYS A 111 1.64 10.12 -9.79
CA CYS A 111 1.08 9.95 -11.13
C CYS A 111 -0.38 10.41 -11.22
N TRP A 112 -1.18 10.08 -10.20
CA TRP A 112 -2.59 10.46 -10.12
C TRP A 112 -2.79 11.97 -10.08
N VAL A 113 -2.16 12.65 -9.13
CA VAL A 113 -2.28 14.11 -8.99
C VAL A 113 -1.63 14.85 -10.16
N GLY A 114 -0.50 14.35 -10.68
CA GLY A 114 0.12 14.86 -11.91
C GLY A 114 -0.83 14.77 -13.12
N SER A 115 -1.56 13.66 -13.24
CA SER A 115 -2.58 13.49 -14.27
C SER A 115 -3.74 14.46 -14.10
N LEU A 116 -4.22 14.68 -12.86
CA LEU A 116 -5.24 15.70 -12.58
C LEU A 116 -4.77 17.11 -12.99
N TYR A 117 -3.51 17.46 -12.71
CA TYR A 117 -2.95 18.75 -13.14
C TYR A 117 -2.97 18.92 -14.66
N LEU A 118 -2.64 17.87 -15.41
CA LEU A 118 -2.70 17.89 -16.86
C LEU A 118 -4.15 17.99 -17.38
N LEU A 119 -5.07 17.23 -16.79
CA LEU A 119 -6.50 17.27 -17.14
C LEU A 119 -7.10 18.67 -16.89
N ILE A 120 -6.75 19.34 -15.78
CA ILE A 120 -7.14 20.73 -15.51
C ILE A 120 -6.65 21.64 -16.65
N LYS A 121 -5.39 21.51 -17.08
CA LYS A 121 -4.83 22.31 -18.20
C LYS A 121 -5.49 22.02 -19.54
N ILE A 122 -5.83 20.76 -19.81
CA ILE A 122 -6.47 20.35 -21.05
C ILE A 122 -7.89 20.92 -21.11
N THR A 123 -8.66 20.83 -20.03
CA THR A 123 -10.07 21.26 -20.00
C THR A 123 -10.28 22.78 -19.92
N GLU A 124 -9.22 23.56 -19.74
CA GLU A 124 -9.26 25.01 -19.85
C GLU A 124 -9.34 25.52 -21.29
N THR A 125 -8.97 24.68 -22.27
CA THR A 125 -8.96 25.06 -23.69
C THR A 125 -10.28 24.72 -24.35
N LYS A 126 -10.77 25.59 -25.22
CA LYS A 126 -11.99 25.34 -26.01
C LYS A 126 -11.72 24.39 -27.19
N TYR A 127 -10.55 24.50 -27.77
CA TYR A 127 -10.11 23.67 -28.91
C TYR A 127 -8.76 23.04 -28.61
N LEU A 128 -8.49 21.85 -29.15
CA LEU A 128 -7.20 21.19 -28.99
C LEU A 128 -6.13 21.91 -29.82
N THR A 129 -5.12 22.37 -29.14
CA THR A 129 -3.93 23.02 -29.74
C THR A 129 -2.73 22.07 -29.64
N LYS A 130 -1.58 22.41 -30.29
CA LYS A 130 -0.33 21.67 -30.12
C LYS A 130 0.05 21.52 -28.62
N LYS A 131 -0.21 22.57 -27.80
CA LYS A 131 0.04 22.54 -26.36
C LYS A 131 -0.89 21.57 -25.64
N SER A 132 -2.18 21.53 -26.02
CA SER A 132 -3.14 20.57 -25.46
C SER A 132 -2.76 19.14 -25.84
N ALA A 133 -2.36 18.89 -27.09
CA ALA A 133 -1.88 17.60 -27.55
C ALA A 133 -0.69 17.11 -26.72
N LYS A 134 0.32 17.98 -26.48
CA LYS A 134 1.45 17.65 -25.60
C LYS A 134 0.99 17.26 -24.18
N ASN A 135 0.02 17.99 -23.59
CA ASN A 135 -0.49 17.66 -22.26
C ASN A 135 -1.25 16.32 -22.26
N ILE A 136 -1.98 15.99 -23.33
CA ILE A 136 -2.66 14.70 -23.49
C ILE A 136 -1.65 13.55 -23.57
N LEU A 137 -0.56 13.70 -24.32
CA LEU A 137 0.50 12.69 -24.38
C LEU A 137 1.15 12.47 -23.01
N TRP A 138 1.46 13.55 -22.27
CA TRP A 138 1.99 13.44 -20.91
C TRP A 138 0.97 12.81 -19.93
N PHE A 139 -0.33 13.06 -20.13
CA PHE A 139 -1.39 12.35 -19.38
C PHE A 139 -1.30 10.84 -19.66
N GLY A 140 -1.10 10.42 -20.91
CA GLY A 140 -0.88 9.02 -21.26
C GLY A 140 0.34 8.41 -20.57
N VAL A 141 1.46 9.15 -20.50
CA VAL A 141 2.67 8.71 -19.77
C VAL A 141 2.40 8.56 -18.29
N LEU A 142 1.82 9.59 -17.62
CA LEU A 142 1.58 9.54 -16.18
C LEU A 142 0.56 8.48 -15.79
N THR A 143 -0.49 8.28 -16.59
CA THR A 143 -1.45 7.20 -16.32
C THR A 143 -0.84 5.82 -16.55
N GLY A 144 0.02 5.66 -17.55
CA GLY A 144 0.79 4.43 -17.77
C GLY A 144 1.72 4.10 -16.60
N LEU A 145 2.52 5.07 -16.15
CA LEU A 145 3.36 4.93 -14.95
C LEU A 145 2.53 4.67 -13.70
N GLY A 146 1.37 5.33 -13.57
CA GLY A 146 0.45 5.09 -12.46
C GLY A 146 -0.16 3.68 -12.47
N MET A 147 -0.41 3.09 -13.65
CA MET A 147 -0.84 1.69 -13.77
C MET A 147 0.28 0.71 -13.40
N LEU A 148 1.56 1.06 -13.59
CA LEU A 148 2.69 0.30 -13.06
C LEU A 148 2.80 0.39 -11.52
N CYS A 149 2.13 1.35 -10.88
CA CYS A 149 2.00 1.40 -9.43
C CYS A 149 0.79 0.57 -8.96
N LYS A 150 -0.39 0.90 -9.52
CA LYS A 150 -1.66 0.27 -9.13
C LYS A 150 -2.69 0.41 -10.26
N ILE A 151 -3.33 -0.68 -10.61
CA ILE A 151 -4.22 -0.76 -11.78
C ILE A 151 -5.38 0.25 -11.73
N HIS A 152 -5.82 0.65 -10.51
CA HIS A 152 -6.87 1.65 -10.30
C HIS A 152 -6.62 2.98 -11.04
N THR A 153 -5.40 3.27 -11.44
CA THR A 153 -5.07 4.48 -12.20
C THR A 153 -5.81 4.55 -13.54
N VAL A 154 -6.29 3.42 -14.07
CA VAL A 154 -7.14 3.36 -15.27
C VAL A 154 -8.43 4.18 -15.14
N PHE A 155 -8.94 4.40 -13.91
CA PHE A 155 -10.13 5.22 -13.67
C PHE A 155 -9.94 6.70 -14.07
N LEU A 156 -8.71 7.19 -14.18
CA LEU A 156 -8.43 8.51 -14.76
C LEU A 156 -8.80 8.55 -16.25
N TRP A 157 -8.49 7.48 -16.99
CA TRP A 157 -8.94 7.32 -18.37
C TRP A 157 -10.46 7.22 -18.47
N LEU A 158 -11.11 6.46 -17.59
CA LEU A 158 -12.57 6.38 -17.56
C LEU A 158 -13.18 7.77 -17.33
N GLY A 159 -12.69 8.54 -16.36
CA GLY A 159 -13.14 9.90 -16.09
C GLY A 159 -12.92 10.85 -17.27
N PHE A 160 -11.76 10.76 -17.93
CA PHE A 160 -11.45 11.57 -19.11
C PHE A 160 -12.31 11.17 -20.31
N LEU A 161 -12.49 9.87 -20.58
CA LEU A 161 -13.36 9.38 -21.66
C LEU A 161 -14.81 9.83 -21.45
N LEU A 162 -15.35 9.70 -20.23
CA LEU A 162 -16.69 10.21 -19.90
C LEU A 162 -16.79 11.72 -20.15
N TYR A 163 -15.74 12.49 -19.79
CA TYR A 163 -15.72 13.91 -20.09
C TYR A 163 -15.77 14.19 -21.59
N LEU A 164 -15.00 13.46 -22.40
CA LEU A 164 -15.02 13.59 -23.87
C LEU A 164 -16.41 13.26 -24.44
N LEU A 165 -16.97 12.13 -24.04
CA LEU A 165 -18.26 11.66 -24.53
C LEU A 165 -19.44 12.60 -24.17
N LEU A 166 -19.41 13.18 -22.99
CA LEU A 166 -20.50 14.02 -22.50
C LEU A 166 -20.38 15.48 -22.93
N TYR A 167 -19.15 16.00 -23.10
CA TYR A 167 -18.93 17.45 -23.25
C TYR A 167 -18.07 17.88 -24.41
N CYS A 168 -17.25 17.00 -24.99
CA CYS A 168 -16.23 17.37 -25.99
C CYS A 168 -16.03 16.28 -27.04
N ARG A 169 -17.10 15.75 -27.63
CA ARG A 169 -17.06 14.61 -28.58
C ARG A 169 -16.14 14.86 -29.78
N ASP A 170 -16.03 16.11 -30.25
CA ASP A 170 -15.14 16.43 -31.38
C ASP A 170 -13.65 16.20 -31.06
N TRP A 171 -13.27 16.22 -29.79
CA TRP A 171 -11.90 15.93 -29.40
C TRP A 171 -11.52 14.45 -29.63
N LEU A 172 -12.50 13.53 -29.67
CA LEU A 172 -12.29 12.13 -30.03
C LEU A 172 -11.72 11.95 -31.44
N LYS A 173 -11.91 12.95 -32.34
CA LYS A 173 -11.31 12.93 -33.70
C LYS A 173 -9.80 13.28 -33.68
N HIS A 174 -9.27 13.75 -32.57
CA HIS A 174 -7.90 14.21 -32.50
C HIS A 174 -6.93 13.06 -32.18
N TRP A 175 -5.88 12.93 -33.00
CA TRP A 175 -4.90 11.85 -32.93
C TRP A 175 -4.23 11.67 -31.56
N SER A 176 -4.03 12.78 -30.81
CA SER A 176 -3.33 12.75 -29.52
C SER A 176 -4.03 11.92 -28.44
N ILE A 177 -5.38 11.75 -28.54
CA ILE A 177 -6.14 10.90 -27.63
C ILE A 177 -5.70 9.43 -27.79
N TYR A 178 -5.66 8.98 -29.05
CA TYR A 178 -5.27 7.61 -29.39
C TYR A 178 -3.79 7.36 -29.10
N ALA A 179 -2.93 8.31 -29.44
CA ALA A 179 -1.50 8.21 -29.13
C ALA A 179 -1.25 8.13 -27.59
N ALA A 180 -1.96 8.93 -26.80
CA ALA A 180 -1.85 8.86 -25.33
C ALA A 180 -2.36 7.53 -24.77
N ALA A 181 -3.47 7.00 -25.29
CA ALA A 181 -3.97 5.67 -24.92
C ALA A 181 -2.96 4.57 -25.29
N SER A 182 -2.38 4.63 -26.50
CA SER A 182 -1.33 3.69 -26.92
C SER A 182 -0.09 3.78 -26.02
N ILE A 183 0.33 4.97 -25.60
CA ILE A 183 1.43 5.15 -24.64
C ILE A 183 1.08 4.48 -23.30
N THR A 184 -0.13 4.69 -22.79
CA THR A 184 -0.56 4.04 -21.54
C THR A 184 -0.54 2.51 -21.66
N ILE A 185 -1.04 1.97 -22.77
CA ILE A 185 -1.02 0.52 -23.04
C ILE A 185 0.41 0.00 -23.13
N LEU A 186 1.31 0.74 -23.82
CA LEU A 186 2.71 0.37 -23.95
C LEU A 186 3.41 0.24 -22.60
N PHE A 187 3.17 1.19 -21.66
CA PHE A 187 3.70 1.09 -20.30
C PHE A 187 3.16 -0.14 -19.56
N PHE A 188 1.89 -0.51 -19.79
CA PHE A 188 1.27 -1.64 -19.10
C PHE A 188 1.56 -3.00 -19.76
N THR A 189 2.04 -3.00 -21.00
CA THR A 189 2.35 -4.24 -21.76
C THR A 189 3.27 -5.20 -21.01
N PRO A 190 4.37 -4.79 -20.34
CA PRO A 190 5.21 -5.71 -19.58
C PRO A 190 4.45 -6.46 -18.46
N VAL A 191 3.53 -5.80 -17.79
CA VAL A 191 2.65 -6.42 -16.77
C VAL A 191 1.74 -7.47 -17.41
N LEU A 192 1.18 -7.17 -18.58
CA LEU A 192 0.34 -8.13 -19.33
C LEU A 192 1.14 -9.35 -19.77
N LEU A 193 2.34 -9.13 -20.34
CA LEU A 193 3.21 -10.22 -20.79
C LEU A 193 3.64 -11.13 -19.63
N TRP A 194 4.00 -10.54 -18.48
CA TRP A 194 4.31 -11.31 -17.27
C TRP A 194 3.10 -12.15 -16.82
N ASN A 195 1.89 -11.59 -16.84
CA ASN A 195 0.68 -12.31 -16.47
C ASN A 195 0.35 -13.46 -17.45
N VAL A 196 0.56 -13.26 -18.75
CA VAL A 196 0.41 -14.34 -19.75
C VAL A 196 1.38 -15.50 -19.44
N GLN A 197 2.63 -15.19 -19.08
CA GLN A 197 3.64 -16.18 -18.72
C GLN A 197 3.34 -16.90 -17.39
N ASN A 198 2.57 -16.27 -16.50
CA ASN A 198 2.23 -16.78 -15.17
C ASN A 198 0.71 -17.10 -15.04
N ASN A 199 0.06 -17.54 -16.13
CA ASN A 199 -1.34 -17.99 -16.12
C ASN A 199 -2.34 -16.95 -15.56
N PHE A 200 -2.07 -15.67 -15.78
CA PHE A 200 -2.92 -14.55 -15.30
C PHE A 200 -3.14 -14.51 -13.78
N ILE A 201 -2.22 -15.04 -12.99
CA ILE A 201 -2.38 -15.24 -11.54
C ILE A 201 -2.73 -13.94 -10.80
N THR A 202 -2.09 -12.80 -11.13
CA THR A 202 -2.42 -11.51 -10.50
C THR A 202 -3.87 -11.10 -10.77
N PHE A 203 -4.35 -11.31 -11.99
CA PHE A 203 -5.73 -10.95 -12.35
C PHE A 203 -6.75 -11.90 -11.72
N PHE A 204 -6.46 -13.19 -11.61
CA PHE A 204 -7.33 -14.15 -10.92
C PHE A 204 -7.40 -13.82 -9.42
N TYR A 205 -6.26 -13.58 -8.77
CA TYR A 205 -6.20 -13.22 -7.36
C TYR A 205 -7.02 -11.96 -7.02
N HIS A 206 -6.88 -10.90 -7.83
CA HIS A 206 -7.69 -9.69 -7.65
C HIS A 206 -9.14 -9.87 -8.12
N GLY A 207 -9.35 -10.65 -9.17
CA GLY A 207 -10.67 -10.98 -9.69
C GLY A 207 -11.55 -11.70 -8.66
N GLU A 208 -10.99 -12.67 -7.94
CA GLU A 208 -11.71 -13.37 -6.87
C GLU A 208 -12.10 -12.46 -5.72
N ARG A 209 -11.28 -11.47 -5.39
CA ARG A 209 -11.57 -10.47 -4.35
C ARG A 209 -12.73 -9.54 -4.70
N VAL A 210 -13.00 -9.31 -5.99
CA VAL A 210 -14.07 -8.43 -6.45
C VAL A 210 -15.21 -9.16 -7.15
N ASN A 211 -15.14 -10.48 -7.26
CA ASN A 211 -16.17 -11.29 -7.88
C ASN A 211 -17.41 -11.35 -6.99
N ILE A 212 -18.47 -10.67 -7.40
CA ILE A 212 -19.75 -10.59 -6.69
C ILE A 212 -20.77 -11.63 -7.16
N VAL A 213 -20.43 -12.47 -8.16
CA VAL A 213 -21.31 -13.52 -8.67
C VAL A 213 -21.51 -14.57 -7.57
N ASN A 214 -22.78 -14.84 -7.25
CA ASN A 214 -23.20 -15.75 -6.17
C ASN A 214 -22.78 -15.33 -4.73
N ALA A 215 -22.31 -14.10 -4.52
CA ALA A 215 -22.03 -13.58 -3.20
C ALA A 215 -23.33 -13.10 -2.52
N GLY A 216 -23.49 -13.41 -1.23
CA GLY A 216 -24.57 -12.88 -0.40
C GLY A 216 -24.38 -11.38 -0.12
N LEU A 217 -25.44 -10.73 0.38
CA LEU A 217 -25.35 -9.35 0.86
C LEU A 217 -24.73 -9.31 2.26
N HIS A 218 -23.69 -8.51 2.43
CA HIS A 218 -22.95 -8.32 3.67
C HIS A 218 -23.01 -6.86 4.14
N ALA A 219 -24.10 -6.48 4.82
CA ALA A 219 -24.31 -5.11 5.28
C ALA A 219 -23.20 -4.65 6.26
N GLU A 220 -22.68 -5.54 7.11
CA GLU A 220 -21.61 -5.24 8.07
C GLU A 220 -20.32 -4.81 7.33
N SER A 221 -19.91 -5.54 6.31
CA SER A 221 -18.74 -5.21 5.48
C SER A 221 -18.90 -3.85 4.81
N PHE A 222 -20.12 -3.52 4.36
CA PHE A 222 -20.39 -2.21 3.77
C PHE A 222 -20.26 -1.08 4.80
N PHE A 223 -20.82 -1.20 5.99
CA PHE A 223 -20.69 -0.15 7.01
C PHE A 223 -19.28 -0.02 7.54
N SER A 224 -18.54 -1.12 7.70
CA SER A 224 -17.12 -1.12 8.05
C SER A 224 -16.30 -0.39 6.99
N PHE A 225 -16.54 -0.69 5.71
CA PHE A 225 -15.89 -0.02 4.59
C PHE A 225 -16.22 1.49 4.54
N ALA A 226 -17.50 1.86 4.70
CA ALA A 226 -17.93 3.27 4.72
C ALA A 226 -17.29 4.05 5.86
N GLY A 227 -17.25 3.46 7.07
CA GLY A 227 -16.53 4.02 8.21
C GLY A 227 -15.04 4.16 7.95
N GLY A 228 -14.43 3.16 7.32
CA GLY A 228 -13.03 3.18 6.90
C GLY A 228 -12.73 4.29 5.88
N GLN A 229 -13.60 4.55 4.91
CA GLN A 229 -13.44 5.69 3.98
C GLN A 229 -13.42 7.03 4.73
N VAL A 230 -14.35 7.23 5.68
CA VAL A 230 -14.38 8.43 6.52
C VAL A 230 -13.08 8.57 7.31
N PHE A 231 -12.60 7.47 7.89
CA PHE A 231 -11.35 7.44 8.67
C PHE A 231 -10.14 7.78 7.79
N TYR A 232 -9.92 7.08 6.67
CA TYR A 232 -8.77 7.32 5.79
C TYR A 232 -8.76 8.70 5.14
N CYS A 233 -9.95 9.25 4.87
CA CYS A 233 -10.09 10.62 4.39
C CYS A 233 -9.81 11.66 5.50
N ASN A 234 -9.78 11.30 6.76
CA ASN A 234 -9.90 12.12 7.96
C ASN A 234 -11.36 12.64 8.14
N PRO A 235 -12.03 12.33 9.25
CA PRO A 235 -13.45 12.68 9.45
C PRO A 235 -13.76 14.17 9.23
N VAL A 236 -12.85 15.07 9.65
CA VAL A 236 -13.04 16.51 9.44
C VAL A 236 -12.93 16.88 7.96
N VAL A 237 -11.94 16.33 7.25
CA VAL A 237 -11.80 16.54 5.79
C VAL A 237 -13.01 15.99 5.04
N PHE A 238 -13.50 14.80 5.41
CA PHE A 238 -14.68 14.19 4.82
C PHE A 238 -15.92 15.07 4.97
N PHE A 239 -16.15 15.59 6.17
CA PHE A 239 -17.24 16.55 6.42
C PHE A 239 -17.09 17.84 5.59
N LEU A 240 -15.87 18.39 5.50
CA LEU A 240 -15.60 19.57 4.68
C LEU A 240 -15.87 19.32 3.20
N ILE A 241 -15.57 18.12 2.69
CA ILE A 241 -15.86 17.69 1.32
C ILE A 241 -17.38 17.66 1.11
N ILE A 242 -18.14 16.98 1.98
CA ILE A 242 -19.60 16.90 1.86
C ILE A 242 -20.18 18.32 1.82
N ARG A 243 -19.78 19.16 2.75
CA ARG A 243 -20.26 20.55 2.80
C ARG A 243 -19.94 21.33 1.53
N ALA A 244 -18.71 21.20 1.00
CA ALA A 244 -18.32 21.90 -0.23
C ALA A 244 -19.07 21.38 -1.45
N VAL A 245 -19.22 20.06 -1.61
CA VAL A 245 -19.89 19.45 -2.77
C VAL A 245 -21.41 19.73 -2.77
N TRP A 246 -22.03 19.85 -1.59
CA TRP A 246 -23.44 20.22 -1.44
C TRP A 246 -23.73 21.64 -1.96
N HIS A 247 -22.76 22.55 -1.86
CA HIS A 247 -22.91 23.89 -2.42
C HIS A 247 -22.75 23.86 -3.95
N ARG A 248 -23.75 24.40 -4.67
CA ARG A 248 -23.76 24.42 -6.15
C ARG A 248 -22.64 25.24 -6.75
N ASP A 249 -22.16 26.26 -6.04
CA ASP A 249 -21.16 27.22 -6.53
C ASP A 249 -19.78 26.90 -5.93
N LEU A 250 -18.98 26.09 -6.62
CA LEU A 250 -17.65 25.68 -6.20
C LEU A 250 -16.52 26.62 -6.66
N PHE A 251 -16.89 27.78 -7.25
CA PHE A 251 -15.95 28.85 -7.69
C PHE A 251 -14.82 28.38 -8.63
N VAL A 252 -15.04 27.29 -9.33
CA VAL A 252 -14.14 26.69 -10.32
C VAL A 252 -14.79 26.78 -11.68
N ARG A 253 -14.00 26.89 -12.74
CA ARG A 253 -14.54 26.77 -14.12
C ARG A 253 -15.38 25.49 -14.24
N ARG A 254 -16.53 25.61 -14.91
CA ARG A 254 -17.47 24.50 -15.07
C ARG A 254 -16.82 23.26 -15.68
N THR A 255 -15.89 23.44 -16.62
CA THR A 255 -15.10 22.38 -17.24
C THR A 255 -14.22 21.64 -16.23
N ASN A 256 -13.49 22.39 -15.38
CA ASN A 256 -12.62 21.82 -14.36
C ASN A 256 -13.43 21.09 -13.27
N LYS A 257 -14.58 21.66 -12.84
CA LYS A 257 -15.52 20.97 -11.96
C LYS A 257 -15.96 19.62 -12.51
N ARG A 258 -16.35 19.59 -13.78
CA ARG A 258 -16.83 18.35 -14.45
C ARG A 258 -15.74 17.29 -14.50
N ILE A 259 -14.52 17.62 -14.94
CA ILE A 259 -13.45 16.63 -15.04
C ILE A 259 -13.04 16.10 -13.66
N LEU A 260 -12.94 16.95 -12.64
CA LEU A 260 -12.61 16.52 -11.27
C LEU A 260 -13.68 15.61 -10.67
N LEU A 261 -14.96 15.87 -10.92
CA LEU A 261 -16.03 14.96 -10.49
C LEU A 261 -16.00 13.64 -11.26
N LEU A 262 -15.77 13.67 -12.57
CA LEU A 262 -15.73 12.46 -13.41
C LEU A 262 -14.49 11.59 -13.13
N THR A 263 -13.39 12.16 -12.64
CA THR A 263 -12.24 11.38 -12.19
C THR A 263 -12.40 10.85 -10.76
N ALA A 264 -13.33 11.39 -9.95
CA ALA A 264 -13.58 10.93 -8.60
C ALA A 264 -14.73 9.92 -8.50
N ILE A 265 -15.91 10.30 -9.00
CA ILE A 265 -17.16 9.57 -8.75
C ILE A 265 -17.12 8.12 -9.24
N PRO A 266 -16.63 7.81 -10.46
CA PRO A 266 -16.66 6.43 -10.96
C PRO A 266 -15.87 5.47 -10.06
N LEU A 267 -14.66 5.84 -9.63
CA LEU A 267 -13.87 5.01 -8.73
C LEU A 267 -14.55 4.83 -7.36
N ILE A 268 -15.05 5.92 -6.78
CA ILE A 268 -15.74 5.87 -5.48
C ILE A 268 -16.96 4.95 -5.59
N VAL A 269 -17.82 5.12 -6.61
CA VAL A 269 -19.04 4.33 -6.76
C VAL A 269 -18.70 2.85 -6.96
N VAL A 270 -17.84 2.53 -7.93
CA VAL A 270 -17.50 1.14 -8.26
C VAL A 270 -16.93 0.42 -7.02
N VAL A 271 -15.96 1.03 -6.34
CA VAL A 271 -15.31 0.39 -5.19
C VAL A 271 -16.22 0.37 -3.95
N THR A 272 -17.17 1.32 -3.81
CA THR A 272 -18.12 1.32 -2.67
C THR A 272 -19.25 0.30 -2.83
N VAL A 273 -19.54 -0.15 -4.05
CA VAL A 273 -20.57 -1.20 -4.27
C VAL A 273 -20.03 -2.59 -3.91
N ILE A 274 -18.74 -2.86 -4.10
CA ILE A 274 -18.14 -4.19 -3.86
C ILE A 274 -18.33 -4.66 -2.40
N PRO A 275 -18.17 -3.82 -1.36
CA PRO A 275 -18.34 -4.22 0.04
C PRO A 275 -19.72 -4.73 0.42
N LEU A 276 -20.74 -4.46 -0.38
CA LEU A 276 -22.06 -5.08 -0.21
C LEU A 276 -22.00 -6.61 -0.36
N PHE A 277 -20.97 -7.15 -1.01
CA PHE A 277 -20.85 -8.55 -1.39
C PHE A 277 -19.56 -9.20 -0.87
N LYS A 278 -18.44 -8.48 -0.83
CA LYS A 278 -17.12 -8.98 -0.41
C LYS A 278 -16.32 -7.92 0.33
N GLU A 279 -15.54 -8.34 1.29
CA GLU A 279 -14.63 -7.43 2.00
C GLU A 279 -13.56 -6.88 1.08
N VAL A 280 -13.41 -5.56 1.07
CA VAL A 280 -12.34 -4.83 0.38
C VAL A 280 -11.77 -3.73 1.28
N LEU A 281 -10.57 -3.32 0.96
CA LEU A 281 -9.86 -2.33 1.78
C LEU A 281 -10.42 -0.91 1.53
N PRO A 282 -10.84 -0.18 2.58
CA PRO A 282 -11.48 1.13 2.43
C PRO A 282 -10.62 2.18 1.71
N HIS A 283 -9.29 2.08 1.79
CA HIS A 283 -8.39 3.03 1.16
C HIS A 283 -8.31 2.91 -0.39
N TRP A 284 -8.92 1.89 -1.00
CA TRP A 284 -8.92 1.74 -2.46
C TRP A 284 -9.62 2.90 -3.20
N THR A 285 -10.55 3.59 -2.55
CA THR A 285 -11.20 4.79 -3.10
C THR A 285 -10.36 6.05 -2.93
N SER A 286 -9.35 6.02 -2.08
CA SER A 286 -8.67 7.23 -1.58
C SER A 286 -8.01 8.10 -2.66
N PRO A 287 -7.43 7.58 -3.76
CA PRO A 287 -6.90 8.42 -4.83
C PRO A 287 -7.95 9.37 -5.44
N ALA A 288 -9.21 8.93 -5.52
CA ALA A 288 -10.30 9.74 -6.05
C ALA A 288 -10.62 10.97 -5.18
N TYR A 289 -10.41 10.87 -3.87
CA TYR A 289 -10.64 11.99 -2.95
C TYR A 289 -9.70 13.17 -3.22
N ALA A 290 -8.55 13.00 -3.89
CA ALA A 290 -7.70 14.11 -4.30
C ALA A 290 -8.45 15.14 -5.16
N SER A 291 -9.30 14.68 -6.09
CA SER A 291 -10.17 15.56 -6.89
C SER A 291 -11.18 16.33 -6.03
N LEU A 292 -11.77 15.67 -5.03
CA LEU A 292 -12.75 16.29 -4.12
C LEU A 292 -12.07 17.27 -3.16
N VAL A 293 -10.86 16.99 -2.70
CA VAL A 293 -10.03 17.92 -1.90
C VAL A 293 -9.74 19.20 -2.69
N LEU A 294 -9.41 19.10 -3.99
CA LEU A 294 -9.21 20.27 -4.85
C LEU A 294 -10.47 21.15 -4.96
N LEU A 295 -11.63 20.52 -5.14
CA LEU A 295 -12.91 21.24 -5.18
C LEU A 295 -13.21 21.90 -3.83
N THR A 296 -12.96 21.19 -2.73
CA THR A 296 -13.15 21.69 -1.36
C THR A 296 -12.25 22.90 -1.07
N ALA A 297 -10.96 22.78 -1.40
CA ALA A 297 -10.02 23.90 -1.24
C ALA A 297 -10.46 25.14 -2.03
N SER A 298 -10.98 24.96 -3.25
CA SER A 298 -11.49 26.03 -4.10
C SER A 298 -12.70 26.73 -3.46
N TYR A 299 -13.65 25.97 -2.89
CA TYR A 299 -14.82 26.51 -2.21
C TYR A 299 -14.42 27.32 -0.98
N TYR A 300 -13.61 26.75 -0.09
CA TYR A 300 -13.22 27.41 1.15
C TYR A 300 -12.26 28.57 0.94
N SER A 301 -11.44 28.56 -0.10
CA SER A 301 -10.61 29.71 -0.48
C SER A 301 -11.45 30.97 -0.67
N LYS A 302 -12.54 30.90 -1.44
CA LYS A 302 -13.41 32.06 -1.68
C LYS A 302 -14.25 32.42 -0.46
N ALA A 303 -14.79 31.45 0.26
CA ALA A 303 -15.55 31.69 1.49
C ALA A 303 -14.69 32.43 2.54
N HIS A 304 -13.41 32.02 2.66
CA HIS A 304 -12.46 32.67 3.56
C HIS A 304 -12.17 34.13 3.17
N TRP A 305 -11.96 34.39 1.87
CA TRP A 305 -11.76 35.77 1.37
C TRP A 305 -13.00 36.65 1.59
N ALA A 306 -14.19 36.12 1.35
CA ALA A 306 -15.44 36.80 1.54
C ALA A 306 -15.67 37.18 3.02
N SER A 307 -15.23 36.34 3.96
CA SER A 307 -15.36 36.59 5.40
C SER A 307 -14.35 37.61 5.97
N LYS A 308 -13.40 38.12 5.15
CA LYS A 308 -12.30 39.01 5.57
C LYS A 308 -11.53 38.47 6.79
N SER A 309 -11.44 37.16 6.93
CA SER A 309 -10.76 36.50 8.05
C SER A 309 -9.27 36.83 8.07
N LYS A 310 -8.72 37.12 9.25
CA LYS A 310 -7.27 37.34 9.47
C LYS A 310 -6.51 36.04 9.70
N LYS A 311 -7.17 34.88 9.79
CA LYS A 311 -6.53 33.57 10.00
C LYS A 311 -5.85 33.11 8.72
N ALA A 312 -4.72 32.44 8.85
CA ALA A 312 -3.98 31.88 7.70
C ALA A 312 -4.78 30.80 6.93
N ALA A 313 -5.63 30.02 7.63
CA ALA A 313 -6.50 29.00 7.05
C ALA A 313 -7.86 28.95 7.77
N PRO A 314 -8.93 28.42 7.12
CA PRO A 314 -10.20 28.17 7.79
C PRO A 314 -10.02 27.21 8.97
N VAL A 315 -10.82 27.41 10.04
CA VAL A 315 -10.71 26.62 11.29
C VAL A 315 -10.82 25.11 11.04
N GLY A 316 -11.73 24.67 10.16
CA GLY A 316 -11.86 23.27 9.83
C GLY A 316 -10.57 22.63 9.26
N PHE A 317 -9.74 23.40 8.54
CA PHE A 317 -8.45 22.93 8.01
C PHE A 317 -7.42 22.75 9.12
N ILE A 318 -7.42 23.66 10.09
CA ILE A 318 -6.55 23.59 11.27
C ILE A 318 -6.96 22.37 12.12
N LEU A 319 -8.26 22.18 12.36
CA LEU A 319 -8.78 21.03 13.09
C LEU A 319 -8.48 19.70 12.42
N ALA A 320 -8.55 19.64 11.08
CA ALA A 320 -8.19 18.42 10.33
C ALA A 320 -6.72 18.02 10.56
N ASN A 321 -5.80 18.99 10.49
CA ASN A 321 -4.38 18.73 10.74
C ASN A 321 -4.11 18.41 12.22
N ALA A 322 -4.78 19.10 13.15
CA ALA A 322 -4.68 18.80 14.58
C ALA A 322 -5.16 17.36 14.89
N LEU A 323 -6.25 16.92 14.26
CA LEU A 323 -6.76 15.55 14.39
C LEU A 323 -5.75 14.54 13.82
N LEU A 324 -5.13 14.81 12.67
CA LEU A 324 -4.08 13.95 12.13
C LEU A 324 -2.91 13.82 13.12
N VAL A 325 -2.41 14.93 13.64
CA VAL A 325 -1.32 14.92 14.64
C VAL A 325 -1.72 14.13 15.88
N PHE A 326 -2.96 14.32 16.36
CA PHE A 326 -3.49 13.55 17.49
C PHE A 326 -3.53 12.05 17.20
N ILE A 327 -4.06 11.63 16.03
CA ILE A 327 -4.13 10.21 15.64
C ILE A 327 -2.74 9.60 15.55
N VAL A 328 -1.77 10.30 14.93
CA VAL A 328 -0.39 9.82 14.81
C VAL A 328 0.25 9.68 16.19
N THR A 329 0.09 10.70 17.05
CA THR A 329 0.66 10.66 18.40
C THR A 329 0.02 9.55 19.24
N ALA A 330 -1.30 9.43 19.22
CA ALA A 330 -2.01 8.36 19.91
C ALA A 330 -1.59 6.97 19.41
N GLY A 331 -1.43 6.81 18.08
CA GLY A 331 -0.92 5.56 17.48
C GLY A 331 0.48 5.20 17.99
N LEU A 332 1.41 6.17 18.03
CA LEU A 332 2.76 5.94 18.56
C LEU A 332 2.72 5.58 20.06
N VAL A 333 1.90 6.28 20.85
CA VAL A 333 1.72 5.94 22.28
C VAL A 333 1.19 4.52 22.45
N ILE A 334 0.21 4.12 21.65
CA ILE A 334 -0.32 2.77 21.69
C ILE A 334 0.74 1.75 21.32
N VAL A 335 1.48 1.96 20.23
CA VAL A 335 2.51 1.02 19.79
C VAL A 335 3.60 0.81 20.84
N PHE A 336 4.07 1.87 21.51
CA PHE A 336 5.23 1.77 22.40
C PHE A 336 4.91 1.69 23.89
N VAL A 337 3.78 2.24 24.32
CA VAL A 337 3.49 2.44 25.76
C VAL A 337 2.28 1.64 26.25
N PHE A 338 1.36 1.27 25.38
CA PHE A 338 0.18 0.50 25.81
C PHE A 338 0.59 -0.83 26.45
N PRO A 339 0.14 -1.16 27.68
CA PRO A 339 0.51 -2.41 28.34
C PRO A 339 -0.25 -3.60 27.74
N GLY A 340 0.47 -4.63 27.37
CA GLY A 340 -0.12 -5.84 26.80
C GLY A 340 -0.60 -5.68 25.35
N THR A 341 -1.50 -6.55 24.92
CA THR A 341 -2.01 -6.60 23.54
C THR A 341 -3.43 -6.01 23.41
N LEU A 342 -3.70 -5.42 22.23
CA LEU A 342 -5.06 -5.03 21.80
C LEU A 342 -5.84 -6.21 21.18
N GLY A 343 -5.15 -7.30 20.84
CA GLY A 343 -5.73 -8.50 20.27
C GLY A 343 -6.09 -9.57 21.30
N SER A 344 -6.11 -10.82 20.85
CA SER A 344 -6.43 -11.97 21.68
C SER A 344 -5.49 -12.08 22.89
N ARG A 345 -6.08 -12.38 24.05
CA ARG A 345 -5.37 -12.67 25.31
C ARG A 345 -5.17 -14.17 25.54
N ASP A 346 -5.71 -15.00 24.67
CA ASP A 346 -5.50 -16.45 24.71
C ASP A 346 -4.01 -16.78 24.66
N GLU A 347 -3.57 -17.72 25.51
CA GLU A 347 -2.14 -18.03 25.65
C GLU A 347 -1.51 -18.62 24.38
N LEU A 348 -2.27 -19.37 23.58
CA LEU A 348 -1.80 -19.93 22.32
C LEU A 348 -1.85 -18.93 21.16
N ARG A 349 -2.86 -18.04 21.16
CA ARG A 349 -3.13 -17.04 20.12
C ARG A 349 -2.92 -15.62 20.60
N LYS A 350 -2.00 -15.42 21.53
CA LYS A 350 -1.74 -14.10 22.13
C LYS A 350 -1.34 -13.09 21.07
N GLY A 351 -2.06 -11.96 21.04
CA GLY A 351 -1.82 -10.89 20.08
C GLY A 351 -2.51 -11.06 18.71
N GLU A 352 -3.28 -12.13 18.48
CA GLU A 352 -4.07 -12.29 17.26
C GLU A 352 -5.07 -11.14 17.13
N GLY A 353 -5.06 -10.45 15.96
CA GLY A 353 -5.87 -9.26 15.70
C GLY A 353 -5.30 -7.93 16.22
N ASP A 354 -4.14 -7.92 16.88
CA ASP A 354 -3.44 -6.68 17.27
C ASP A 354 -2.56 -6.15 16.11
N ILE A 355 -3.10 -5.23 15.34
CA ILE A 355 -2.40 -4.59 14.20
C ILE A 355 -1.15 -3.80 14.61
N THR A 356 -1.03 -3.41 15.88
CA THR A 356 0.15 -2.67 16.35
C THR A 356 1.39 -3.55 16.43
N LEU A 357 1.22 -4.87 16.51
CA LEU A 357 2.31 -5.84 16.50
C LEU A 357 2.94 -6.04 15.12
N ASP A 358 2.32 -5.52 14.07
CA ASP A 358 2.91 -5.54 12.72
C ASP A 358 4.18 -4.68 12.66
N VAL A 359 4.21 -3.58 13.42
CA VAL A 359 5.30 -2.59 13.43
C VAL A 359 6.11 -2.57 14.73
N TYR A 360 5.98 -3.61 15.58
CA TYR A 360 6.59 -3.65 16.91
C TYR A 360 7.24 -4.99 17.23
N GLY A 361 8.49 -4.92 17.70
CA GLY A 361 9.19 -5.99 18.42
C GLY A 361 9.81 -7.10 17.56
N TRP A 362 9.93 -6.94 16.27
CA TRP A 362 10.61 -7.89 15.38
C TRP A 362 12.13 -7.88 15.55
N LYS A 363 12.71 -6.73 15.93
CA LYS A 363 14.14 -6.63 16.27
C LYS A 363 14.50 -7.36 17.56
N ASP A 364 13.57 -7.43 18.51
CA ASP A 364 13.80 -8.14 19.77
C ASP A 364 13.82 -9.66 19.54
N ILE A 365 12.98 -10.16 18.64
CA ILE A 365 12.99 -11.56 18.18
C ILE A 365 14.33 -11.91 17.54
N SER A 366 14.88 -11.05 16.69
CA SER A 366 16.18 -11.27 16.07
C SER A 366 17.25 -11.59 17.13
N LYS A 367 17.39 -10.73 18.13
CA LYS A 367 18.37 -10.90 19.21
C LYS A 367 18.16 -12.18 20.01
N ALA A 368 16.90 -12.49 20.33
CA ALA A 368 16.57 -13.70 21.09
C ALA A 368 16.85 -14.96 20.29
N PHE A 369 16.51 -14.96 18.99
CA PHE A 369 16.79 -16.08 18.09
C PHE A 369 18.29 -16.29 17.89
N ASP A 370 19.08 -15.21 17.75
CA ASP A 370 20.55 -15.31 17.67
C ASP A 370 21.11 -16.10 18.85
N SER A 371 20.64 -15.81 20.07
CA SER A 371 21.08 -16.53 21.28
C SER A 371 20.69 -18.01 21.24
N ILE A 372 19.49 -18.34 20.76
CA ILE A 372 19.01 -19.72 20.59
C ILE A 372 19.85 -20.44 19.54
N TYR A 373 20.07 -19.82 18.38
CA TYR A 373 20.81 -20.38 17.28
C TYR A 373 22.25 -20.70 17.68
N PHE A 374 22.99 -19.74 18.19
CA PHE A 374 24.40 -19.92 18.57
C PHE A 374 24.62 -20.74 19.85
N SER A 375 23.57 -21.08 20.60
CA SER A 375 23.68 -22.05 21.70
C SER A 375 23.93 -23.50 21.20
N SER A 376 23.54 -23.78 19.95
CA SER A 376 23.58 -25.13 19.36
C SER A 376 24.38 -25.21 18.04
N HIS A 377 24.70 -24.06 17.44
CA HIS A 377 25.34 -23.96 16.11
C HIS A 377 26.51 -22.98 16.13
N SER A 378 27.46 -23.22 15.23
CA SER A 378 28.54 -22.31 14.89
C SER A 378 28.19 -21.47 13.65
N LYS A 379 29.00 -20.47 13.33
CA LYS A 379 28.87 -19.73 12.07
C LYS A 379 29.03 -20.61 10.81
N ALA A 380 29.74 -21.71 10.92
CA ALA A 380 29.95 -22.66 9.81
C ALA A 380 28.67 -23.42 9.43
N ASP A 381 27.73 -23.56 10.38
CA ASP A 381 26.48 -24.32 10.19
C ASP A 381 25.39 -23.52 9.43
N ILE A 382 25.61 -22.23 9.17
CA ILE A 382 24.64 -21.35 8.49
C ILE A 382 24.23 -21.91 7.12
N ASN A 383 25.18 -22.42 6.34
CA ASN A 383 24.92 -22.97 5.00
C ASN A 383 24.11 -24.27 5.02
N SER A 384 24.09 -24.97 6.17
CA SER A 384 23.29 -26.20 6.37
C SER A 384 21.94 -25.93 7.03
N THR A 385 21.63 -24.67 7.34
CA THR A 385 20.41 -24.26 8.04
C THR A 385 19.42 -23.60 7.07
N VAL A 386 18.12 -23.79 7.32
CA VAL A 386 17.01 -23.12 6.60
C VAL A 386 15.90 -22.78 7.57
N ILE A 387 15.24 -21.64 7.36
CA ILE A 387 14.01 -21.27 8.07
C ILE A 387 12.82 -21.51 7.14
N LEU A 388 11.84 -22.31 7.60
CA LEU A 388 10.60 -22.57 6.88
C LEU A 388 9.44 -21.75 7.43
N SER A 389 8.56 -21.31 6.53
CA SER A 389 7.28 -20.67 6.84
C SER A 389 6.21 -21.15 5.86
N ASP A 390 4.94 -20.99 6.20
CA ASP A 390 3.80 -21.42 5.39
C ASP A 390 2.95 -20.28 4.85
N LYS A 391 3.32 -19.03 5.17
CA LYS A 391 2.61 -17.83 4.69
C LYS A 391 3.60 -16.71 4.39
N TRP A 392 3.24 -15.85 3.42
CA TRP A 392 4.02 -14.66 3.11
C TRP A 392 4.25 -13.74 4.33
N PHE A 393 3.23 -13.65 5.19
CA PHE A 393 3.33 -13.16 6.55
C PHE A 393 3.10 -14.36 7.51
N PRO A 394 4.02 -14.70 8.39
CA PRO A 394 5.18 -13.92 8.90
C PRO A 394 6.52 -14.10 8.17
N ALA A 395 6.59 -14.89 7.07
CA ALA A 395 7.85 -15.18 6.38
C ALA A 395 8.67 -13.92 6.08
N ALA A 396 8.05 -12.86 5.55
CA ALA A 396 8.75 -11.63 5.17
C ALA A 396 9.39 -10.91 6.37
N HIS A 397 8.75 -10.91 7.53
CA HIS A 397 9.34 -10.36 8.76
C HIS A 397 10.49 -11.22 9.26
N ILE A 398 10.31 -12.55 9.29
CA ILE A 398 11.34 -13.49 9.72
C ILE A 398 12.56 -13.38 8.80
N GLU A 399 12.35 -13.30 7.48
CA GLU A 399 13.43 -13.09 6.52
C GLU A 399 14.19 -11.80 6.82
N TYR A 400 13.47 -10.68 6.94
CA TYR A 400 14.12 -9.36 7.07
C TYR A 400 14.81 -9.18 8.41
N TYR A 401 14.15 -9.54 9.51
CA TYR A 401 14.66 -9.27 10.86
C TYR A 401 15.50 -10.38 11.45
N VAL A 402 15.26 -11.66 11.10
CA VAL A 402 15.90 -12.81 11.74
C VAL A 402 16.88 -13.50 10.79
N ALA A 403 16.42 -13.95 9.63
CA ALA A 403 17.20 -14.80 8.74
C ALA A 403 18.33 -14.03 8.02
N LYS A 404 17.99 -12.87 7.44
CA LYS A 404 18.93 -12.05 6.69
C LYS A 404 20.17 -11.60 7.50
N PRO A 405 20.06 -11.11 8.75
CA PRO A 405 21.21 -10.76 9.55
C PRO A 405 22.19 -11.92 9.79
N LEU A 406 21.67 -13.14 9.85
CA LEU A 406 22.46 -14.37 10.02
C LEU A 406 22.95 -14.96 8.68
N GLY A 407 22.36 -14.54 7.55
CA GLY A 407 22.61 -15.14 6.25
C GLY A 407 21.93 -16.51 6.04
N ILE A 408 20.89 -16.82 6.84
CA ILE A 408 20.13 -18.06 6.73
C ILE A 408 19.04 -17.88 5.64
N PRO A 409 18.87 -18.80 4.68
CA PRO A 409 17.80 -18.73 3.71
C PRO A 409 16.44 -18.96 4.37
N THR A 410 15.43 -18.20 3.92
CA THR A 410 14.03 -18.39 4.28
C THR A 410 13.29 -18.96 3.08
N VAL A 411 12.55 -20.05 3.29
CA VAL A 411 11.72 -20.71 2.28
C VAL A 411 10.28 -20.76 2.78
N ALA A 412 9.34 -20.27 1.98
CA ALA A 412 7.92 -20.42 2.27
C ALA A 412 7.33 -21.61 1.50
N VAL A 413 6.55 -22.45 2.18
CA VAL A 413 5.99 -23.68 1.65
C VAL A 413 4.47 -23.69 1.73
N GLY A 414 3.80 -23.97 0.64
CA GLY A 414 2.35 -23.98 0.55
C GLY A 414 1.82 -23.53 -0.81
N PRO A 415 0.49 -23.42 -0.97
CA PRO A 415 -0.11 -22.92 -2.19
C PRO A 415 0.27 -21.44 -2.41
N VAL A 416 0.28 -21.01 -3.67
CA VAL A 416 0.71 -19.67 -4.09
C VAL A 416 -0.08 -18.57 -3.36
N ASP A 417 -1.36 -18.79 -3.08
CA ASP A 417 -2.22 -17.83 -2.37
C ASP A 417 -1.85 -17.64 -0.89
N ASP A 418 -1.10 -18.56 -0.28
CA ASP A 418 -0.57 -18.43 1.07
C ASP A 418 0.83 -17.81 1.08
N ILE A 419 1.69 -18.25 0.13
CA ILE A 419 3.10 -17.85 0.12
C ILE A 419 3.42 -16.67 -0.81
N HIS A 420 2.48 -16.26 -1.66
CA HIS A 420 2.57 -15.11 -2.57
C HIS A 420 3.90 -15.07 -3.36
N GLN A 421 4.63 -13.96 -3.29
CA GLN A 421 5.90 -13.78 -4.03
C GLN A 421 6.98 -14.78 -3.68
N TYR A 422 6.89 -15.47 -2.55
CA TYR A 422 7.85 -16.52 -2.20
C TYR A 422 7.86 -17.68 -3.18
N HIS A 423 6.76 -17.95 -3.90
CA HIS A 423 6.73 -18.94 -4.96
C HIS A 423 7.84 -18.70 -6.00
N TRP A 424 7.98 -17.47 -6.48
CA TRP A 424 9.03 -17.10 -7.46
C TRP A 424 10.41 -16.97 -6.82
N LEU A 425 10.50 -16.47 -5.58
CA LEU A 425 11.76 -16.37 -4.87
C LEU A 425 12.38 -17.73 -4.60
N ASN A 426 11.58 -18.70 -4.19
CA ASN A 426 12.02 -20.09 -3.99
C ASN A 426 12.58 -20.72 -5.28
N GLN A 427 11.91 -20.47 -6.43
CA GLN A 427 12.39 -20.96 -7.74
C GLN A 427 13.71 -20.30 -8.15
N GLN A 428 13.90 -19.02 -7.87
CA GLN A 428 15.12 -18.26 -8.23
C GLN A 428 16.31 -18.62 -7.35
N HIS A 429 16.11 -18.77 -6.05
CA HIS A 429 17.17 -19.12 -5.11
C HIS A 429 17.51 -20.61 -5.12
N GLY A 430 16.63 -21.44 -5.69
CA GLY A 430 16.70 -22.89 -5.60
C GLY A 430 16.24 -23.39 -4.23
N LEU A 431 15.51 -24.47 -4.20
CA LEU A 431 15.13 -25.11 -2.94
C LEU A 431 16.35 -25.83 -2.35
N PRO A 432 16.62 -25.70 -1.04
CA PRO A 432 17.77 -26.34 -0.42
C PRO A 432 17.62 -27.85 -0.47
N GLY A 433 18.56 -28.55 -1.13
CA GLY A 433 18.61 -30.01 -1.23
C GLY A 433 19.35 -30.67 -0.08
N GLY A 434 19.14 -31.95 0.11
CA GLY A 434 19.80 -32.77 1.13
C GLY A 434 19.25 -32.57 2.56
N GLU A 435 19.96 -33.14 3.53
CA GLU A 435 19.62 -32.96 4.93
C GLU A 435 20.01 -31.55 5.41
N LYS A 436 19.10 -30.89 6.09
CA LYS A 436 19.26 -29.53 6.64
C LYS A 436 18.84 -29.46 8.10
N ASP A 437 19.44 -28.53 8.80
CA ASP A 437 18.93 -28.06 10.07
C ASP A 437 17.79 -27.06 9.81
N VAL A 438 16.59 -27.39 10.26
CA VAL A 438 15.38 -26.63 9.92
C VAL A 438 14.84 -25.94 11.15
N TYR A 439 14.59 -24.65 11.00
CA TYR A 439 13.83 -23.89 11.99
C TYR A 439 12.47 -23.49 11.44
N ILE A 440 11.42 -23.60 12.29
CA ILE A 440 10.11 -23.00 12.05
C ILE A 440 9.87 -22.00 13.18
N ILE A 441 9.65 -20.74 12.83
CA ILE A 441 9.34 -19.65 13.77
C ILE A 441 7.87 -19.31 13.59
N SER A 442 7.04 -19.61 14.58
CA SER A 442 5.59 -19.46 14.56
C SER A 442 5.14 -18.41 15.56
N PRO A 443 4.82 -17.19 15.14
CA PRO A 443 4.27 -16.18 16.06
C PRO A 443 2.85 -16.52 16.46
N SER A 444 2.50 -16.30 17.74
CA SER A 444 1.18 -16.63 18.30
C SER A 444 0.03 -15.81 17.65
N ASN A 445 0.32 -14.63 17.10
CA ASN A 445 -0.66 -13.82 16.39
C ASN A 445 -0.89 -14.28 14.92
N CYS A 446 -0.08 -15.22 14.42
CA CYS A 446 -0.23 -15.87 13.12
C CYS A 446 0.44 -17.25 13.18
N LEU A 447 -0.23 -18.23 13.80
CA LEU A 447 0.32 -19.56 14.00
C LEU A 447 0.62 -20.25 12.66
N ALA A 448 1.75 -20.96 12.62
CA ALA A 448 2.11 -21.83 11.52
C ALA A 448 1.08 -22.96 11.38
N GLN A 449 0.66 -23.22 10.13
CA GLN A 449 -0.32 -24.26 9.83
C GLN A 449 0.36 -25.63 9.77
N GLN A 450 -0.43 -26.68 9.86
CA GLN A 450 0.06 -28.06 9.79
C GLN A 450 0.87 -28.35 8.49
N LYS A 451 0.60 -27.61 7.41
CA LYS A 451 1.26 -27.77 6.10
C LYS A 451 2.79 -27.63 6.19
N VAL A 452 3.32 -26.68 6.96
CA VAL A 452 4.77 -26.50 7.08
C VAL A 452 5.45 -27.68 7.80
N PHE A 453 4.73 -28.39 8.67
CA PHE A 453 5.24 -29.55 9.38
C PHE A 453 5.18 -30.83 8.53
N THR A 454 4.25 -30.93 7.57
CA THR A 454 4.11 -32.13 6.70
C THR A 454 5.29 -32.30 5.76
N VAL A 455 5.95 -31.21 5.33
CA VAL A 455 7.13 -31.27 4.46
C VAL A 455 8.37 -31.88 5.14
N LEU A 456 8.33 -32.00 6.48
CA LEU A 456 9.39 -32.61 7.29
C LEU A 456 9.16 -34.11 7.52
N SER A 457 8.34 -34.76 6.68
CA SER A 457 8.09 -36.22 6.69
C SER A 457 7.66 -36.74 8.07
N ASN A 458 6.81 -35.95 8.80
CA ASN A 458 6.32 -36.24 10.15
C ASN A 458 7.44 -36.41 11.21
N SER A 459 8.62 -35.84 10.98
CA SER A 459 9.67 -35.80 11.97
C SER A 459 9.19 -35.00 13.21
N MET A 460 9.61 -35.44 14.39
CA MET A 460 9.40 -34.67 15.63
C MET A 460 10.50 -33.62 15.75
N PRO A 461 10.20 -32.42 16.29
CA PRO A 461 11.24 -31.43 16.57
C PRO A 461 12.25 -31.96 17.56
N SER A 462 13.54 -31.75 17.28
CA SER A 462 14.65 -32.11 18.17
C SER A 462 14.68 -31.20 19.41
N LYS A 463 14.20 -29.97 19.26
CA LYS A 463 14.10 -28.98 20.34
C LYS A 463 12.97 -28.01 20.06
N THR A 464 12.29 -27.56 21.12
CA THR A 464 11.30 -26.49 21.05
C THR A 464 11.66 -25.42 22.08
N ASP A 465 11.62 -24.16 21.62
CA ASP A 465 11.83 -22.99 22.47
C ASP A 465 10.65 -22.02 22.32
N THR A 466 10.44 -21.15 23.31
CA THR A 466 9.42 -20.10 23.24
C THR A 466 10.04 -18.77 23.65
N ILE A 467 9.94 -17.78 22.77
CA ILE A 467 10.29 -16.40 23.07
C ILE A 467 9.03 -15.63 23.40
N ILE A 468 9.00 -14.99 24.57
CA ILE A 468 7.86 -14.12 24.97
C ILE A 468 8.27 -12.68 24.70
N GLN A 469 7.44 -12.00 23.91
CA GLN A 469 7.61 -10.59 23.63
C GLN A 469 6.77 -9.78 24.63
N TYR A 470 7.39 -8.71 25.13
CA TYR A 470 6.76 -7.82 26.10
C TYR A 470 6.60 -6.40 25.53
N ARG A 471 5.53 -5.72 25.94
CA ARG A 471 5.31 -4.30 25.76
C ARG A 471 4.89 -3.71 27.10
N ASN A 472 5.66 -2.74 27.59
CA ASN A 472 5.45 -2.13 28.90
C ASN A 472 5.22 -3.19 30.02
N LYS A 473 6.14 -4.16 30.13
CA LYS A 473 6.16 -5.27 31.11
C LYS A 473 5.08 -6.35 30.95
N GLU A 474 4.13 -6.19 30.05
CA GLU A 474 3.04 -7.16 29.79
C GLU A 474 3.35 -7.96 28.51
N ALA A 475 3.08 -9.27 28.55
CA ALA A 475 3.27 -10.14 27.40
C ALA A 475 2.25 -9.82 26.30
N VAL A 476 2.73 -9.58 25.06
CA VAL A 476 1.90 -9.21 23.92
C VAL A 476 1.83 -10.28 22.85
N ARG A 477 2.90 -11.04 22.66
CA ARG A 477 3.00 -12.08 21.64
C ARG A 477 4.01 -13.13 22.08
N LYS A 478 3.86 -14.37 21.62
CA LYS A 478 4.82 -15.46 21.76
C LYS A 478 5.34 -15.86 20.39
N PHE A 479 6.57 -16.36 20.36
CA PHE A 479 7.11 -17.00 19.17
C PHE A 479 7.53 -18.42 19.56
N TYR A 480 6.86 -19.38 18.96
CA TYR A 480 7.18 -20.80 19.10
C TYR A 480 8.23 -21.16 18.08
N ILE A 481 9.38 -21.68 18.54
CA ILE A 481 10.52 -22.06 17.71
C ILE A 481 10.64 -23.55 17.73
N TYR A 482 10.55 -24.17 16.56
CA TYR A 482 10.71 -25.62 16.40
C TYR A 482 12.01 -25.84 15.63
N TYR A 483 12.92 -26.61 16.21
CA TYR A 483 14.19 -27.00 15.59
C TYR A 483 14.19 -28.48 15.22
N TYR A 484 14.56 -28.76 14.00
CA TYR A 484 14.71 -30.10 13.46
C TYR A 484 16.15 -30.29 12.97
N ARG A 485 16.85 -31.27 13.51
CA ARG A 485 18.25 -31.53 13.21
C ARG A 485 18.38 -32.48 12.04
N LYS A 486 19.12 -32.10 11.00
CA LYS A 486 19.48 -32.90 9.85
C LYS A 486 18.28 -33.66 9.25
N VAL A 487 17.26 -32.93 8.87
CA VAL A 487 16.05 -33.47 8.24
C VAL A 487 16.05 -33.23 6.75
N SER A 488 15.53 -34.17 5.99
CA SER A 488 15.22 -33.97 4.56
C SER A 488 13.90 -33.25 4.42
N VAL A 489 13.88 -32.16 3.64
CA VAL A 489 12.67 -31.40 3.34
C VAL A 489 12.12 -31.88 2.01
N ASP A 490 10.92 -32.45 2.02
CA ASP A 490 10.24 -32.89 0.81
C ASP A 490 9.33 -31.79 0.24
N PHE A 491 9.88 -30.98 -0.63
CA PHE A 491 9.16 -29.89 -1.26
C PHE A 491 8.06 -30.35 -2.26
N ASN A 492 8.04 -31.61 -2.70
CA ASN A 492 6.99 -32.13 -3.58
C ASN A 492 5.63 -32.21 -2.87
N LYS A 493 5.62 -32.28 -1.54
CA LYS A 493 4.39 -32.27 -0.73
C LYS A 493 3.75 -30.89 -0.58
N THR A 494 4.32 -29.84 -1.13
CA THR A 494 3.88 -28.46 -0.95
C THR A 494 2.90 -27.98 -2.01
N GLY A 495 2.63 -28.77 -3.06
CA GLY A 495 1.75 -28.36 -4.15
C GLY A 495 2.41 -27.36 -5.14
N TYR A 496 3.75 -27.37 -5.23
CA TYR A 496 4.50 -26.67 -6.29
C TYR A 496 4.16 -27.25 -7.66
#